data_5a213d85d089bff4dcbf56574ab04d20
#
_entry.id   5a213d85d089bff4dcbf56574ab04d20
#
_cell.length_a   1.000
_cell.length_b   1.000
_cell.length_c   1.000
_cell.angle_alpha   90.00
_cell.angle_beta   90.00
_cell.angle_gamma   90.00
#
_symmetry.space_group_name_H-M   'P 1'
#
loop_
_entity.id
_entity.type
_entity.pdbx_description
1 polymer ?
#
loop_
_entity_poly.entity_id
_entity_poly.type
_entity_poly.pdbx_seq_one_letter_code
_entity_poly.pdbx_strand_id
1 'polypeptide(L)'
;MAQIKADEITQLLREQIANYDSKVQVDEVGTITSLGDGIARLHGLDKVMAGELLAFPHGIAGLALSLEEDQVGAVILGDYTELSEGNEVKRTGTILSVPVGEGMIGRVVNALGQPIDDKGPIASTTSLPIERLAPGIIDRQPVREPMATGLKAIDSMIPIGRGQRELIIGDRQTGKTAVLLDTIINNAKNNLICIYCAIGQKRSSIAQVVQTLTEAGAMGHTIIVAASASEPAPMLYIAPYAATAIGEYFRDSGRHALVMYDDLSKHAMAYREISLLLRRPPGREAYPGDVFYLHSRLLERSSKMSAARGGGSLTALPVIETQAGDVSAYIPTNVISITDGQIFLETDLFNSGIRPAVNVGLSVSRVGFSAAIKAVKQVGSTLKLDLAQYRELAAFAQFGSDLDPLTQKQLNRGQRLTELLKQPQFQPLTWQQQTIILFAGTQGYLDEFKVADIRAFEDGLYKYFDTAQSALIDDLTKKKQIDDDVRAKLHAAMKEYAANFKAELAAASGQ
;
A
#
# COMPACT_ATOMS: atom_id res chain seq x y z
N MET A 1 47.42 -7.99 22.10
CA MET A 1 46.43 -8.11 23.17
C MET A 1 47.05 -7.51 24.43
N ALA A 2 46.69 -6.26 24.73
CA ALA A 2 47.11 -5.61 25.95
C ALA A 2 46.14 -6.04 27.06
N GLN A 3 46.61 -6.81 28.03
CA GLN A 3 45.91 -7.09 29.28
C GLN A 3 45.84 -5.78 30.09
N ILE A 4 44.69 -5.17 30.14
CA ILE A 4 44.41 -4.06 31.05
C ILE A 4 44.51 -4.66 32.47
N LYS A 5 45.43 -4.16 33.27
CA LYS A 5 45.59 -4.64 34.66
C LYS A 5 44.40 -4.20 35.52
N ALA A 6 43.95 -5.06 36.41
CA ALA A 6 42.83 -4.79 37.32
C ALA A 6 42.97 -3.47 38.10
N ASP A 7 44.21 -3.03 38.31
CA ASP A 7 44.52 -1.76 38.99
C ASP A 7 44.14 -0.52 38.15
N GLU A 8 44.26 -0.58 36.80
CA GLU A 8 43.88 0.51 35.89
C GLU A 8 42.36 0.68 35.82
N ILE A 9 41.62 -0.44 35.84
CA ILE A 9 40.15 -0.43 35.91
C ILE A 9 39.68 0.17 37.25
N THR A 10 40.33 -0.19 38.33
CA THR A 10 40.01 0.33 39.66
C THR A 10 40.31 1.82 39.77
N GLN A 11 41.35 2.30 39.13
CA GLN A 11 41.73 3.71 39.09
C GLN A 11 40.76 4.54 38.24
N LEU A 12 40.37 4.05 37.05
CA LEU A 12 39.34 4.65 36.22
C LEU A 12 37.98 4.72 36.90
N LEU A 13 37.60 3.67 37.64
CA LEU A 13 36.36 3.65 38.43
C LEU A 13 36.41 4.65 39.60
N ARG A 14 37.55 4.81 40.27
CA ARG A 14 37.73 5.82 41.32
C ARG A 14 37.69 7.25 40.80
N GLU A 15 38.27 7.53 39.65
CA GLU A 15 38.20 8.84 39.00
C GLU A 15 36.77 9.17 38.49
N GLN A 16 36.04 8.20 38.00
CA GLN A 16 34.64 8.38 37.64
C GLN A 16 33.74 8.61 38.84
N ILE A 17 33.96 7.91 39.94
CA ILE A 17 33.21 8.09 41.20
C ILE A 17 33.54 9.45 41.84
N ALA A 18 34.77 9.93 41.79
CA ALA A 18 35.17 11.21 42.35
C ALA A 18 34.61 12.42 41.59
N ASN A 19 34.32 12.28 40.30
CA ASN A 19 33.69 13.32 39.49
C ASN A 19 32.14 13.33 39.58
N TYR A 20 31.53 12.49 40.38
CA TYR A 20 30.09 12.28 40.50
C TYR A 20 29.34 13.34 41.32
N ASP A 21 30.03 14.33 41.89
CA ASP A 21 29.47 15.27 42.86
C ASP A 21 29.20 16.68 42.32
N SER A 22 28.81 16.83 41.05
CA SER A 22 28.28 18.06 40.54
C SER A 22 26.82 17.90 40.11
N LYS A 23 25.95 18.68 40.73
CA LYS A 23 24.49 18.83 40.51
C LYS A 23 24.01 18.43 39.13
N VAL A 24 23.36 17.32 39.05
CA VAL A 24 23.02 16.59 37.84
C VAL A 24 21.54 16.76 37.60
N GLN A 25 21.18 17.33 36.46
CA GLN A 25 20.15 16.70 35.64
C GLN A 25 20.72 15.32 35.29
N VAL A 26 20.13 14.27 35.85
CA VAL A 26 20.56 12.87 35.60
C VAL A 26 20.13 12.49 34.20
N ASP A 27 20.87 12.91 33.21
CA ASP A 27 20.87 12.26 31.92
C ASP A 27 21.48 10.88 32.17
N GLU A 28 20.66 9.82 32.14
CA GLU A 28 21.17 8.46 32.19
C GLU A 28 22.08 8.24 30.99
N VAL A 29 23.34 7.93 31.28
CA VAL A 29 24.38 7.73 30.28
C VAL A 29 24.76 6.26 30.26
N GLY A 30 24.78 5.68 29.06
CA GLY A 30 25.32 4.34 28.82
C GLY A 30 26.59 4.39 28.00
N THR A 31 27.26 3.26 27.89
CA THR A 31 28.50 3.10 27.13
C THR A 31 28.34 2.02 26.08
N ILE A 32 28.87 2.26 24.86
CA ILE A 32 28.91 1.27 23.80
C ILE A 32 29.90 0.15 24.17
N THR A 33 29.39 -1.06 24.36
CA THR A 33 30.21 -2.25 24.66
C THR A 33 30.57 -3.03 23.43
N SER A 34 29.74 -2.99 22.39
CA SER A 34 30.09 -3.52 21.07
C SER A 34 29.32 -2.78 19.98
N LEU A 35 29.96 -2.63 18.82
CA LEU A 35 29.41 -1.93 17.65
C LEU A 35 29.70 -2.75 16.39
N GLY A 36 28.68 -2.96 15.56
CA GLY A 36 28.82 -3.63 14.29
C GLY A 36 27.52 -3.67 13.50
N ASP A 37 27.60 -3.54 12.19
CA ASP A 37 26.46 -3.67 11.25
C ASP A 37 25.25 -2.79 11.60
N GLY A 38 25.49 -1.57 12.13
CA GLY A 38 24.43 -0.63 12.52
C GLY A 38 23.71 -0.98 13.83
N ILE A 39 24.25 -1.92 14.59
CA ILE A 39 23.77 -2.30 15.93
C ILE A 39 24.80 -1.91 16.98
N ALA A 40 24.36 -1.27 18.04
CA ALA A 40 25.15 -1.00 19.23
C ALA A 40 24.59 -1.78 20.42
N ARG A 41 25.46 -2.40 21.20
CA ARG A 41 25.14 -2.92 22.52
C ARG A 41 25.65 -1.94 23.55
N LEU A 42 24.77 -1.60 24.45
CA LEU A 42 24.99 -0.56 25.45
C LEU A 42 24.92 -1.17 26.84
N HIS A 43 25.83 -0.77 27.71
CA HIS A 43 25.76 -1.05 29.13
C HIS A 43 25.36 0.22 29.88
N GLY A 44 24.57 0.08 30.93
CA GLY A 44 23.89 1.19 31.62
C GLY A 44 22.53 1.45 30.96
N LEU A 45 21.96 2.64 31.14
CA LEU A 45 20.64 3.01 30.65
C LEU A 45 19.50 2.20 31.26
N ASP A 46 19.57 1.94 32.59
CA ASP A 46 18.63 1.04 33.31
C ASP A 46 17.16 1.44 33.21
N LYS A 47 16.87 2.71 32.90
CA LYS A 47 15.51 3.23 32.78
C LYS A 47 15.07 3.49 31.32
N VAL A 48 15.84 3.02 30.33
CA VAL A 48 15.50 3.20 28.95
C VAL A 48 14.19 2.48 28.61
N MET A 49 13.39 3.10 27.76
CA MET A 49 12.13 2.51 27.28
C MET A 49 12.35 1.84 25.92
N ALA A 50 11.61 0.78 25.64
CA ALA A 50 11.57 0.21 24.30
C ALA A 50 11.03 1.25 23.32
N GLY A 51 11.71 1.45 22.18
CA GLY A 51 11.36 2.49 21.20
C GLY A 51 11.82 3.90 21.59
N GLU A 52 12.60 4.05 22.65
CA GLU A 52 13.19 5.33 23.01
C GLU A 52 14.31 5.73 22.06
N LEU A 53 14.32 7.00 21.68
CA LEU A 53 15.40 7.60 20.89
C LEU A 53 16.62 7.80 21.78
N LEU A 54 17.78 7.35 21.31
CA LEU A 54 19.06 7.49 21.97
C LEU A 54 19.93 8.48 21.21
N ALA A 55 20.66 9.33 21.92
CA ALA A 55 21.61 10.27 21.36
C ALA A 55 23.04 9.70 21.46
N PHE A 56 23.62 9.40 20.31
CA PHE A 56 25.01 9.02 20.15
C PHE A 56 25.88 10.24 19.87
N PRO A 57 27.22 10.13 20.02
CA PRO A 57 28.15 11.18 19.57
C PRO A 57 27.92 11.61 18.13
N HIS A 58 28.44 12.76 17.76
CA HIS A 58 28.36 13.35 16.40
C HIS A 58 26.93 13.62 15.91
N GLY A 59 25.93 13.67 16.83
CA GLY A 59 24.54 13.91 16.48
C GLY A 59 23.84 12.71 15.85
N ILE A 60 24.41 11.53 15.97
CA ILE A 60 23.83 10.28 15.47
C ILE A 60 22.72 9.84 16.41
N ALA A 61 21.59 9.44 15.83
CA ALA A 61 20.43 8.92 16.59
C ALA A 61 20.41 7.40 16.57
N GLY A 62 19.90 6.79 17.62
CA GLY A 62 19.63 5.36 17.67
C GLY A 62 18.28 5.06 18.33
N LEU A 63 17.82 3.84 18.18
CA LEU A 63 16.54 3.36 18.72
C LEU A 63 16.78 2.16 19.62
N ALA A 64 16.36 2.23 20.88
CA ALA A 64 16.40 1.11 21.81
C ALA A 64 15.37 0.04 21.42
N LEU A 65 15.83 -1.17 21.03
CA LEU A 65 14.96 -2.25 20.53
C LEU A 65 14.97 -3.51 21.40
N SER A 66 16.09 -3.84 22.02
CA SER A 66 16.20 -5.00 22.90
C SER A 66 16.60 -4.53 24.28
N LEU A 67 15.76 -4.83 25.27
CA LEU A 67 16.03 -4.53 26.67
C LEU A 67 16.32 -5.85 27.37
N GLU A 68 17.57 -6.06 27.77
CA GLU A 68 18.04 -7.23 28.52
C GLU A 68 18.43 -6.77 29.93
N GLU A 69 18.64 -7.71 30.82
CA GLU A 69 18.90 -7.40 32.23
C GLU A 69 20.16 -6.53 32.43
N ASP A 70 21.23 -6.83 31.67
CA ASP A 70 22.53 -6.16 31.77
C ASP A 70 22.90 -5.27 30.58
N GLN A 71 22.10 -5.27 29.52
CA GLN A 71 22.44 -4.55 28.31
C GLN A 71 21.23 -4.11 27.51
N VAL A 72 21.42 -3.06 26.72
CA VAL A 72 20.44 -2.54 25.76
C VAL A 72 20.96 -2.74 24.36
N GLY A 73 20.18 -3.42 23.52
CA GLY A 73 20.43 -3.50 22.09
C GLY A 73 19.77 -2.33 21.36
N ALA A 74 20.58 -1.47 20.75
CA ALA A 74 20.12 -0.33 19.99
C ALA A 74 20.46 -0.46 18.52
N VAL A 75 19.56 -0.01 17.64
CA VAL A 75 19.81 0.13 16.20
C VAL A 75 20.15 1.59 15.90
N ILE A 76 21.15 1.82 15.05
CA ILE A 76 21.62 3.15 14.70
C ILE A 76 20.86 3.65 13.48
N LEU A 77 20.32 4.87 13.55
CA LEU A 77 19.50 5.49 12.52
C LEU A 77 20.35 6.41 11.64
N GLY A 78 21.28 5.84 10.88
CA GLY A 78 22.18 6.59 9.99
C GLY A 78 23.55 5.95 9.85
N ASP A 79 24.52 6.77 9.41
CA ASP A 79 25.91 6.36 9.32
C ASP A 79 26.54 6.26 10.71
N TYR A 80 27.19 5.14 10.98
CA TYR A 80 27.80 4.84 12.28
C TYR A 80 29.33 4.72 12.20
N THR A 81 29.92 5.07 11.08
CA THR A 81 31.38 4.91 10.85
C THR A 81 32.25 5.73 11.81
N GLU A 82 31.71 6.80 12.38
CA GLU A 82 32.39 7.66 13.35
C GLU A 82 32.24 7.18 14.81
N LEU A 83 31.39 6.16 15.05
CA LEU A 83 31.19 5.62 16.40
C LEU A 83 32.23 4.56 16.72
N SER A 84 32.57 4.45 18.01
CA SER A 84 33.52 3.47 18.54
C SER A 84 33.03 2.89 19.86
N GLU A 85 33.51 1.68 20.17
CA GLU A 85 33.33 1.09 21.50
C GLU A 85 33.92 2.02 22.58
N GLY A 86 33.24 2.14 23.70
CA GLY A 86 33.58 3.07 24.76
C GLY A 86 32.94 4.46 24.62
N ASN A 87 32.30 4.79 23.48
CA ASN A 87 31.58 6.05 23.36
C ASN A 87 30.36 6.11 24.32
N GLU A 88 30.09 7.29 24.83
CA GLU A 88 28.92 7.56 25.68
C GLU A 88 27.66 7.73 24.82
N VAL A 89 26.55 7.16 25.30
CA VAL A 89 25.21 7.28 24.70
C VAL A 89 24.23 7.80 25.74
N LYS A 90 23.42 8.78 25.37
CA LYS A 90 22.47 9.42 26.29
C LYS A 90 21.04 9.05 25.95
N ARG A 91 20.23 8.85 26.97
CA ARG A 91 18.78 8.80 26.83
C ARG A 91 18.25 10.16 26.41
N THR A 92 17.22 10.17 25.58
CA THR A 92 16.48 11.39 25.26
C THR A 92 15.19 11.51 26.06
N GLY A 93 14.72 10.44 26.69
CA GLY A 93 13.42 10.36 27.35
C GLY A 93 12.24 10.47 26.38
N THR A 94 12.49 10.43 25.06
CA THR A 94 11.47 10.58 24.03
C THR A 94 11.36 9.34 23.17
N ILE A 95 10.13 8.93 22.90
CA ILE A 95 9.86 7.86 21.93
C ILE A 95 10.04 8.42 20.50
N LEU A 96 10.63 7.61 19.62
CA LEU A 96 10.86 7.99 18.24
C LEU A 96 9.55 8.48 17.58
N SER A 97 9.58 9.72 17.10
CA SER A 97 8.43 10.42 16.56
C SER A 97 8.75 11.00 15.17
N VAL A 98 7.74 11.19 14.35
CA VAL A 98 7.85 11.76 13.01
C VAL A 98 7.03 13.05 12.92
N PRO A 99 7.50 14.09 12.21
CA PRO A 99 6.69 15.28 11.95
C PRO A 99 5.47 14.91 11.11
N VAL A 100 4.34 15.52 11.43
CA VAL A 100 3.06 15.31 10.75
C VAL A 100 2.36 16.64 10.49
N GLY A 101 1.46 16.67 9.53
CA GLY A 101 0.66 17.87 9.24
C GLY A 101 0.52 18.14 7.76
N GLU A 102 -0.18 19.23 7.44
CA GLU A 102 -0.44 19.67 6.06
C GLU A 102 0.85 19.97 5.27
N GLY A 103 1.89 20.44 5.95
CA GLY A 103 3.18 20.73 5.32
C GLY A 103 3.91 19.50 4.73
N MET A 104 3.44 18.29 5.06
CA MET A 104 3.97 17.05 4.50
C MET A 104 3.42 16.76 3.10
N ILE A 105 2.26 17.31 2.74
CA ILE A 105 1.61 17.05 1.45
C ILE A 105 2.48 17.60 0.31
N GLY A 106 2.67 16.77 -0.72
CA GLY A 106 3.52 17.10 -1.87
C GLY A 106 5.01 16.92 -1.65
N ARG A 107 5.42 16.40 -0.48
CA ARG A 107 6.82 16.23 -0.10
C ARG A 107 7.29 14.78 -0.23
N VAL A 108 8.60 14.64 -0.44
CA VAL A 108 9.31 13.37 -0.36
C VAL A 108 10.23 13.42 0.86
N VAL A 109 10.03 12.47 1.78
CA VAL A 109 10.75 12.41 3.06
C VAL A 109 11.39 11.05 3.28
N ASN A 110 12.41 11.00 4.13
CA ASN A 110 12.98 9.76 4.62
C ASN A 110 12.12 9.14 5.75
N ALA A 111 12.54 8.01 6.28
CA ALA A 111 11.84 7.30 7.37
C ALA A 111 11.76 8.09 8.69
N LEU A 112 12.56 9.14 8.87
CA LEU A 112 12.51 10.06 10.02
C LEU A 112 11.64 11.30 9.76
N GLY A 113 11.00 11.39 8.58
CA GLY A 113 10.20 12.54 8.17
C GLY A 113 11.01 13.76 7.72
N GLN A 114 12.32 13.60 7.51
CA GLN A 114 13.18 14.65 7.00
C GLN A 114 13.02 14.76 5.47
N PRO A 115 12.94 16.00 4.91
CA PRO A 115 12.79 16.20 3.48
C PRO A 115 14.03 15.77 2.71
N ILE A 116 13.82 15.08 1.57
CA ILE A 116 14.86 14.63 0.64
C ILE A 116 14.54 15.04 -0.81
N ASP A 117 13.69 16.07 -0.96
CA ASP A 117 13.17 16.55 -2.24
C ASP A 117 13.70 17.94 -2.64
N ASP A 118 14.74 18.42 -1.97
CA ASP A 118 15.39 19.72 -2.20
C ASP A 118 14.45 20.95 -2.13
N LYS A 119 13.22 20.77 -1.57
CA LYS A 119 12.24 21.85 -1.41
C LYS A 119 12.34 22.61 -0.07
N GLY A 120 13.45 22.44 0.64
CA GLY A 120 13.68 23.07 1.94
C GLY A 120 12.93 22.41 3.11
N PRO A 121 13.04 22.98 4.31
CA PRO A 121 12.47 22.40 5.52
C PRO A 121 10.94 22.33 5.46
N ILE A 122 10.36 21.35 6.17
CA ILE A 122 8.91 21.17 6.25
C ILE A 122 8.39 22.00 7.43
N ALA A 123 7.40 22.85 7.17
CA ALA A 123 6.69 23.58 8.22
C ALA A 123 5.72 22.61 8.93
N SER A 124 6.20 21.96 9.98
CA SER A 124 5.38 21.11 10.86
C SER A 124 5.60 21.54 12.31
N THR A 125 4.51 21.72 13.04
CA THR A 125 4.53 22.06 14.47
C THR A 125 4.16 20.88 15.35
N THR A 126 3.77 19.75 14.76
CA THR A 126 3.27 18.57 15.46
C THR A 126 4.08 17.34 15.08
N SER A 127 4.42 16.52 16.05
CA SER A 127 5.04 15.21 15.86
C SER A 127 4.19 14.12 16.50
N LEU A 128 4.14 12.96 15.88
CA LEU A 128 3.47 11.77 16.42
C LEU A 128 4.48 10.63 16.59
N PRO A 129 4.38 9.85 17.69
CA PRO A 129 5.16 8.62 17.82
C PRO A 129 4.92 7.69 16.63
N ILE A 130 5.98 7.08 16.13
CA ILE A 130 5.86 6.14 14.99
C ILE A 130 5.15 4.86 15.40
N GLU A 131 5.29 4.42 16.64
CA GLU A 131 4.56 3.30 17.20
C GLU A 131 3.42 3.81 18.11
N ARG A 132 2.19 3.43 17.73
CA ARG A 132 0.96 3.77 18.46
C ARG A 132 0.06 2.55 18.51
N LEU A 133 -0.73 2.45 19.55
CA LEU A 133 -1.77 1.44 19.66
C LEU A 133 -2.85 1.67 18.59
N ALA A 134 -3.31 0.57 18.01
CA ALA A 134 -4.45 0.60 17.08
C ALA A 134 -5.71 1.09 17.80
N PRO A 135 -6.63 1.80 17.09
CA PRO A 135 -7.92 2.19 17.66
C PRO A 135 -8.69 0.98 18.22
N GLY A 136 -9.34 1.16 19.36
CA GLY A 136 -10.16 0.13 19.99
C GLY A 136 -11.43 -0.20 19.18
N ILE A 137 -12.14 -1.25 19.56
CA ILE A 137 -13.36 -1.70 18.87
C ILE A 137 -14.45 -0.63 18.90
N ILE A 138 -14.61 0.08 20.01
CA ILE A 138 -15.62 1.13 20.18
C ILE A 138 -15.31 2.37 19.35
N ASP A 139 -14.03 2.62 19.05
CA ASP A 139 -13.59 3.76 18.26
C ASP A 139 -13.81 3.56 16.75
N ARG A 140 -14.13 2.34 16.31
CA ARG A 140 -14.30 1.97 14.90
C ARG A 140 -15.77 1.91 14.50
N GLN A 141 -16.00 2.05 13.19
CA GLN A 141 -17.29 1.73 12.57
C GLN A 141 -17.10 0.84 11.34
N PRO A 142 -18.16 0.12 10.89
CA PRO A 142 -18.09 -0.72 9.69
C PRO A 142 -17.68 0.06 8.44
N VAL A 143 -16.89 -0.56 7.59
CA VAL A 143 -16.46 -0.02 6.30
C VAL A 143 -17.63 -0.10 5.30
N ARG A 144 -18.11 1.07 4.83
CA ARG A 144 -19.24 1.19 3.89
C ARG A 144 -19.00 2.23 2.79
N GLU A 145 -17.95 3.01 2.87
CA GLU A 145 -17.63 4.05 1.91
C GLU A 145 -16.62 3.52 0.89
N PRO A 146 -16.85 3.72 -0.43
CA PRO A 146 -15.92 3.21 -1.44
C PRO A 146 -14.60 3.98 -1.44
N MET A 147 -13.52 3.25 -1.70
CA MET A 147 -12.21 3.76 -2.08
C MET A 147 -11.92 3.24 -3.49
N ALA A 148 -12.22 4.03 -4.51
CA ALA A 148 -12.10 3.63 -5.90
C ALA A 148 -10.63 3.62 -6.33
N THR A 149 -10.20 2.54 -6.97
CA THR A 149 -8.86 2.42 -7.54
C THR A 149 -8.77 3.02 -8.95
N GLY A 150 -9.91 3.17 -9.63
CA GLY A 150 -9.98 3.57 -11.04
C GLY A 150 -9.70 2.43 -12.02
N LEU A 151 -9.52 1.21 -11.50
CA LEU A 151 -9.26 0.01 -12.30
C LEU A 151 -10.53 -0.85 -12.40
N LYS A 152 -11.02 -1.06 -13.64
CA LYS A 152 -12.24 -1.82 -13.92
C LYS A 152 -12.26 -3.18 -13.22
N ALA A 153 -11.15 -3.92 -13.31
CA ALA A 153 -11.05 -5.27 -12.76
C ALA A 153 -11.15 -5.30 -11.24
N ILE A 154 -10.66 -4.28 -10.55
CA ILE A 154 -10.67 -4.20 -9.08
C ILE A 154 -12.00 -3.66 -8.59
N ASP A 155 -12.36 -2.45 -9.02
CA ASP A 155 -13.53 -1.75 -8.50
C ASP A 155 -14.85 -2.51 -8.74
N SER A 156 -14.93 -3.28 -9.83
CA SER A 156 -16.14 -4.05 -10.18
C SER A 156 -16.26 -5.42 -9.53
N MET A 157 -15.14 -6.05 -9.12
CA MET A 157 -15.14 -7.44 -8.64
C MET A 157 -14.57 -7.62 -7.23
N ILE A 158 -13.67 -6.71 -6.82
CA ILE A 158 -12.95 -6.75 -5.54
C ILE A 158 -12.93 -5.34 -4.95
N PRO A 159 -14.10 -4.71 -4.73
CA PRO A 159 -14.16 -3.32 -4.28
C PRO A 159 -13.52 -3.14 -2.91
N ILE A 160 -12.82 -2.02 -2.77
CA ILE A 160 -12.11 -1.63 -1.56
C ILE A 160 -12.88 -0.50 -0.87
N GLY A 161 -12.95 -0.55 0.46
CA GLY A 161 -13.60 0.47 1.26
C GLY A 161 -12.63 1.33 2.05
N ARG A 162 -13.05 2.55 2.40
CA ARG A 162 -12.27 3.48 3.24
C ARG A 162 -12.12 2.94 4.65
N GLY A 163 -10.88 2.66 5.05
CA GLY A 163 -10.54 2.03 6.33
C GLY A 163 -10.29 0.53 6.25
N GLN A 164 -10.37 -0.07 5.06
CA GLN A 164 -10.04 -1.46 4.80
C GLN A 164 -8.54 -1.68 4.63
N ARG A 165 -8.08 -2.89 4.89
CA ARG A 165 -6.73 -3.37 4.62
C ARG A 165 -6.81 -4.39 3.49
N GLU A 166 -6.40 -4.02 2.29
CA GLU A 166 -6.44 -4.92 1.13
C GLU A 166 -5.03 -5.19 0.63
N LEU A 167 -4.63 -6.46 0.63
CA LEU A 167 -3.29 -6.88 0.21
C LEU A 167 -3.19 -6.91 -1.31
N ILE A 168 -2.10 -6.37 -1.86
CA ILE A 168 -1.71 -6.58 -3.26
C ILE A 168 -0.54 -7.56 -3.27
N ILE A 169 -0.74 -8.74 -3.86
CA ILE A 169 0.21 -9.84 -3.82
C ILE A 169 0.49 -10.37 -5.22
N GLY A 170 1.73 -10.73 -5.49
CA GLY A 170 2.15 -11.32 -6.77
C GLY A 170 3.66 -11.27 -6.96
N ASP A 171 4.14 -11.93 -8.00
CA ASP A 171 5.55 -12.01 -8.32
C ASP A 171 6.13 -10.64 -8.74
N ARG A 172 7.45 -10.62 -8.86
CA ARG A 172 8.16 -9.42 -9.33
C ARG A 172 7.67 -8.99 -10.71
N GLN A 173 7.51 -7.67 -10.93
CA GLN A 173 7.10 -7.07 -12.21
C GLN A 173 5.71 -7.46 -12.73
N THR A 174 4.80 -7.93 -11.88
CA THR A 174 3.41 -8.22 -12.25
C THR A 174 2.48 -7.00 -12.25
N GLY A 175 3.01 -5.80 -11.98
CA GLY A 175 2.24 -4.55 -12.00
C GLY A 175 1.73 -4.08 -10.63
N LYS A 176 2.24 -4.61 -9.51
CA LYS A 176 1.82 -4.21 -8.14
C LYS A 176 1.91 -2.70 -7.93
N THR A 177 3.08 -2.11 -8.20
CA THR A 177 3.31 -0.65 -8.09
C THR A 177 2.39 0.14 -9.02
N ALA A 178 2.10 -0.35 -10.23
CA ALA A 178 1.19 0.32 -11.16
C ALA A 178 -0.23 0.44 -10.59
N VAL A 179 -0.75 -0.61 -9.95
CA VAL A 179 -2.06 -0.58 -9.26
C VAL A 179 -2.08 0.49 -8.16
N LEU A 180 -0.98 0.63 -7.40
CA LEU A 180 -0.88 1.67 -6.39
C LEU A 180 -0.90 3.08 -7.00
N LEU A 181 -0.11 3.30 -8.05
CA LEU A 181 -0.02 4.61 -8.72
C LEU A 181 -1.35 4.99 -9.38
N ASP A 182 -2.02 4.07 -10.07
CA ASP A 182 -3.35 4.30 -10.63
C ASP A 182 -4.35 4.68 -9.54
N THR A 183 -4.29 4.02 -8.37
CA THR A 183 -5.14 4.35 -7.23
C THR A 183 -4.86 5.77 -6.71
N ILE A 184 -3.60 6.19 -6.62
CA ILE A 184 -3.25 7.56 -6.22
C ILE A 184 -3.79 8.56 -7.24
N ILE A 185 -3.53 8.35 -8.53
CA ILE A 185 -3.96 9.23 -9.62
C ILE A 185 -5.49 9.38 -9.64
N ASN A 186 -6.22 8.28 -9.50
CA ASN A 186 -7.68 8.30 -9.47
C ASN A 186 -8.25 9.14 -8.31
N ASN A 187 -7.55 9.20 -7.20
CA ASN A 187 -8.04 9.87 -5.99
C ASN A 187 -7.60 11.33 -5.87
N ALA A 188 -6.93 11.91 -6.86
CA ALA A 188 -6.48 13.30 -6.88
C ALA A 188 -7.61 14.32 -6.62
N LYS A 189 -8.85 13.99 -7.03
CA LYS A 189 -10.03 14.86 -6.86
C LYS A 189 -10.98 14.39 -5.76
N ASN A 190 -10.66 13.32 -5.02
CA ASN A 190 -11.59 12.63 -4.11
C ASN A 190 -11.35 12.96 -2.63
N ASN A 191 -10.63 14.03 -2.32
CA ASN A 191 -10.28 14.45 -0.95
C ASN A 191 -9.67 13.31 -0.11
N LEU A 192 -8.77 12.54 -0.73
CA LEU A 192 -8.04 11.44 -0.10
C LEU A 192 -6.56 11.80 -0.06
N ILE A 193 -5.96 11.81 1.11
CA ILE A 193 -4.51 11.99 1.26
C ILE A 193 -3.83 10.64 1.08
N CYS A 194 -2.94 10.55 0.12
CA CYS A 194 -2.21 9.32 -0.18
C CYS A 194 -0.80 9.36 0.40
N ILE A 195 -0.40 8.32 1.09
CA ILE A 195 0.95 8.13 1.61
C ILE A 195 1.57 6.91 0.93
N TYR A 196 2.55 7.15 0.07
CA TYR A 196 3.30 6.09 -0.58
C TYR A 196 4.59 5.81 0.18
N CYS A 197 4.70 4.64 0.78
CA CYS A 197 5.87 4.20 1.52
C CYS A 197 6.70 3.24 0.66
N ALA A 198 7.83 3.74 0.13
CA ALA A 198 8.80 2.94 -0.60
C ALA A 198 9.78 2.27 0.38
N ILE A 199 9.79 0.95 0.42
CA ILE A 199 10.60 0.17 1.36
C ILE A 199 11.63 -0.67 0.60
N GLY A 200 12.90 -0.38 0.76
CA GLY A 200 13.99 -1.13 0.13
C GLY A 200 13.96 -1.11 -1.40
N GLN A 201 13.41 -0.05 -2.00
CA GLN A 201 13.41 0.14 -3.45
C GLN A 201 14.68 0.86 -3.93
N LYS A 202 15.02 0.68 -5.20
CA LYS A 202 16.11 1.42 -5.83
C LYS A 202 15.75 2.91 -5.90
N ARG A 203 16.71 3.80 -5.67
CA ARG A 203 16.51 5.26 -5.79
C ARG A 203 15.94 5.66 -7.15
N SER A 204 16.38 5.01 -8.23
CA SER A 204 15.83 5.23 -9.58
C SER A 204 14.32 4.89 -9.69
N SER A 205 13.87 3.82 -9.04
CA SER A 205 12.44 3.45 -9.01
C SER A 205 11.62 4.47 -8.23
N ILE A 206 12.14 4.95 -7.09
CA ILE A 206 11.49 6.00 -6.31
C ILE A 206 11.39 7.30 -7.11
N ALA A 207 12.46 7.71 -7.80
CA ALA A 207 12.46 8.87 -8.68
C ALA A 207 11.41 8.76 -9.80
N GLN A 208 11.28 7.57 -10.41
CA GLN A 208 10.26 7.30 -11.42
C GLN A 208 8.84 7.42 -10.87
N VAL A 209 8.57 6.93 -9.65
CA VAL A 209 7.27 7.11 -8.97
C VAL A 209 6.97 8.59 -8.76
N VAL A 210 7.94 9.37 -8.24
CA VAL A 210 7.80 10.83 -8.05
C VAL A 210 7.48 11.52 -9.36
N GLN A 211 8.22 11.19 -10.43
CA GLN A 211 8.00 11.75 -11.76
C GLN A 211 6.60 11.43 -12.29
N THR A 212 6.20 10.16 -12.26
CA THR A 212 4.88 9.72 -12.74
C THR A 212 3.74 10.44 -12.02
N LEU A 213 3.82 10.56 -10.69
CA LEU A 213 2.80 11.26 -9.90
C LEU A 213 2.80 12.77 -10.15
N THR A 214 3.97 13.36 -10.43
CA THR A 214 4.09 14.77 -10.78
C THR A 214 3.47 15.06 -12.15
N GLU A 215 3.78 14.25 -13.16
CA GLU A 215 3.22 14.37 -14.51
C GLU A 215 1.70 14.18 -14.52
N ALA A 216 1.19 13.28 -13.67
CA ALA A 216 -0.25 13.08 -13.50
C ALA A 216 -0.94 14.16 -12.62
N GLY A 217 -0.20 15.12 -12.07
CA GLY A 217 -0.74 16.15 -11.17
C GLY A 217 -1.19 15.62 -9.81
N ALA A 218 -0.73 14.43 -9.43
CA ALA A 218 -1.19 13.72 -8.22
C ALA A 218 -0.33 14.02 -6.97
N MET A 219 0.82 14.69 -7.11
CA MET A 219 1.65 15.05 -5.96
C MET A 219 0.95 16.01 -4.97
N GLY A 220 0.01 16.83 -5.43
CA GLY A 220 -0.70 17.80 -4.59
C GLY A 220 -1.56 17.20 -3.46
N HIS A 221 -1.74 15.88 -3.42
CA HIS A 221 -2.45 15.14 -2.35
C HIS A 221 -1.65 13.90 -1.88
N THR A 222 -0.38 13.81 -2.26
CA THR A 222 0.47 12.64 -2.00
C THR A 222 1.67 13.01 -1.14
N ILE A 223 2.03 12.14 -0.20
CA ILE A 223 3.24 12.18 0.61
C ILE A 223 4.04 10.93 0.27
N ILE A 224 5.33 11.06 0.01
CA ILE A 224 6.20 9.91 -0.25
C ILE A 224 7.17 9.75 0.92
N VAL A 225 7.13 8.59 1.56
CA VAL A 225 8.09 8.17 2.59
C VAL A 225 9.03 7.16 1.97
N ALA A 226 10.30 7.51 1.85
CA ALA A 226 11.26 6.68 1.13
C ALA A 226 12.34 6.14 2.07
N ALA A 227 12.50 4.82 2.07
CA ALA A 227 13.65 4.11 2.61
C ALA A 227 14.26 3.25 1.50
N SER A 228 15.32 3.74 0.89
CA SER A 228 15.92 3.11 -0.29
C SER A 228 16.71 1.85 0.07
N ALA A 229 16.96 0.99 -0.92
CA ALA A 229 17.74 -0.25 -0.74
C ALA A 229 19.22 -0.01 -0.35
N SER A 230 19.70 1.23 -0.43
CA SER A 230 21.05 1.61 0.01
C SER A 230 21.10 2.10 1.45
N GLU A 231 19.96 2.21 2.11
CA GLU A 231 19.89 2.62 3.51
C GLU A 231 20.01 1.41 4.44
N PRO A 232 20.49 1.61 5.68
CA PRO A 232 20.60 0.52 6.65
C PRO A 232 19.24 -0.05 7.03
N ALA A 233 19.20 -1.33 7.41
CA ALA A 233 18.00 -2.07 7.78
C ALA A 233 17.09 -1.35 8.78
N PRO A 234 17.59 -0.62 9.81
CA PRO A 234 16.76 0.17 10.72
C PRO A 234 15.86 1.21 10.02
N MET A 235 16.35 1.86 8.97
CA MET A 235 15.55 2.83 8.22
C MET A 235 14.40 2.16 7.47
N LEU A 236 14.64 0.96 6.90
CA LEU A 236 13.60 0.17 6.25
C LEU A 236 12.56 -0.33 7.27
N TYR A 237 13.01 -0.65 8.49
CA TYR A 237 12.15 -1.10 9.57
C TYR A 237 11.19 0.00 10.05
N ILE A 238 11.67 1.23 10.26
CA ILE A 238 10.83 2.32 10.79
C ILE A 238 9.94 2.98 9.75
N ALA A 239 10.31 2.94 8.44
CA ALA A 239 9.61 3.65 7.38
C ALA A 239 8.09 3.38 7.33
N PRO A 240 7.57 2.12 7.37
CA PRO A 240 6.13 1.89 7.33
C PRO A 240 5.42 2.40 8.59
N TYR A 241 6.05 2.38 9.75
CA TYR A 241 5.48 2.95 10.98
C TYR A 241 5.39 4.47 10.90
N ALA A 242 6.42 5.13 10.36
CA ALA A 242 6.43 6.58 10.12
C ALA A 242 5.33 6.97 9.12
N ALA A 243 5.21 6.26 8.00
CA ALA A 243 4.15 6.47 7.02
C ALA A 243 2.74 6.31 7.62
N THR A 244 2.58 5.30 8.48
CA THR A 244 1.31 5.08 9.20
C THR A 244 1.01 6.23 10.16
N ALA A 245 1.97 6.71 10.94
CA ALA A 245 1.78 7.83 11.86
C ALA A 245 1.38 9.12 11.11
N ILE A 246 1.97 9.38 9.94
CA ILE A 246 1.56 10.47 9.07
C ILE A 246 0.10 10.31 8.61
N GLY A 247 -0.29 9.09 8.20
CA GLY A 247 -1.67 8.79 7.80
C GLY A 247 -2.68 8.91 8.95
N GLU A 248 -2.29 8.53 10.16
CA GLU A 248 -3.11 8.64 11.36
C GLU A 248 -3.44 10.09 11.73
N TYR A 249 -2.52 11.02 11.49
CA TYR A 249 -2.79 12.44 11.69
C TYR A 249 -4.03 12.89 10.90
N PHE A 250 -4.12 12.53 9.63
CA PHE A 250 -5.27 12.87 8.79
C PHE A 250 -6.53 12.10 9.21
N ARG A 251 -6.42 10.82 9.52
CA ARG A 251 -7.53 10.01 10.04
C ARG A 251 -8.11 10.62 11.32
N ASP A 252 -7.26 10.95 12.27
CA ASP A 252 -7.66 11.44 13.59
C ASP A 252 -8.20 12.89 13.53
N SER A 253 -7.87 13.63 12.46
CA SER A 253 -8.48 14.94 12.14
C SER A 253 -9.82 14.86 11.40
N GLY A 254 -10.40 13.66 11.24
CA GLY A 254 -11.69 13.45 10.56
C GLY A 254 -11.59 13.35 9.04
N ARG A 255 -10.38 13.32 8.47
CA ARG A 255 -10.14 13.18 7.04
C ARG A 255 -9.94 11.73 6.62
N HIS A 256 -9.77 11.52 5.33
CA HIS A 256 -9.50 10.20 4.79
C HIS A 256 -8.07 10.13 4.27
N ALA A 257 -7.36 9.09 4.68
CA ALA A 257 -6.02 8.81 4.21
C ALA A 257 -5.90 7.38 3.68
N LEU A 258 -4.96 7.18 2.77
CA LEU A 258 -4.58 5.91 2.19
C LEU A 258 -3.08 5.73 2.34
N VAL A 259 -2.65 4.68 3.00
CA VAL A 259 -1.24 4.33 3.11
C VAL A 259 -0.95 3.08 2.28
N MET A 260 0.13 3.14 1.52
CA MET A 260 0.60 2.06 0.65
C MET A 260 2.00 1.66 1.07
N TYR A 261 2.23 0.35 1.24
CA TYR A 261 3.53 -0.18 1.68
C TYR A 261 4.15 -1.01 0.55
N ASP A 262 5.08 -0.44 -0.18
CA ASP A 262 5.72 -1.09 -1.33
C ASP A 262 7.22 -1.37 -1.04
N ASP A 263 7.61 -2.53 -0.47
CA ASP A 263 6.77 -3.67 -0.08
C ASP A 263 7.08 -4.18 1.36
N LEU A 264 6.12 -4.87 1.97
CA LEU A 264 6.27 -5.44 3.31
C LEU A 264 7.16 -6.71 3.34
N SER A 265 7.44 -7.33 2.19
CA SER A 265 8.42 -8.43 2.12
C SER A 265 9.81 -7.93 2.51
N LYS A 266 10.22 -6.77 2.00
CA LYS A 266 11.51 -6.14 2.36
C LYS A 266 11.51 -5.60 3.79
N HIS A 267 10.36 -5.13 4.28
CA HIS A 267 10.21 -4.76 5.69
C HIS A 267 10.49 -5.95 6.61
N ALA A 268 9.90 -7.11 6.33
CA ALA A 268 10.15 -8.33 7.07
C ALA A 268 11.62 -8.78 6.98
N MET A 269 12.25 -8.66 5.81
CA MET A 269 13.68 -8.98 5.62
C MET A 269 14.57 -8.06 6.46
N ALA A 270 14.31 -6.76 6.49
CA ALA A 270 15.03 -5.81 7.35
C ALA A 270 14.88 -6.17 8.84
N TYR A 271 13.67 -6.52 9.27
CA TYR A 271 13.44 -6.95 10.65
C TYR A 271 14.14 -8.26 11.00
N ARG A 272 14.21 -9.21 10.06
CA ARG A 272 14.99 -10.45 10.22
C ARG A 272 16.47 -10.13 10.40
N GLU A 273 17.04 -9.27 9.56
CA GLU A 273 18.42 -8.82 9.64
C GLU A 273 18.73 -8.20 11.01
N ILE A 274 17.96 -7.22 11.43
CA ILE A 274 18.09 -6.58 12.75
C ILE A 274 18.02 -7.62 13.89
N SER A 275 17.06 -8.54 13.81
CA SER A 275 16.86 -9.55 14.87
C SER A 275 18.02 -10.53 14.97
N LEU A 276 18.61 -10.94 13.84
CA LEU A 276 19.79 -11.81 13.80
C LEU A 276 21.03 -11.10 14.37
N LEU A 277 21.22 -9.82 14.01
CA LEU A 277 22.32 -8.99 14.53
C LEU A 277 22.18 -8.76 16.04
N LEU A 278 20.96 -8.60 16.54
CA LEU A 278 20.65 -8.56 17.97
C LEU A 278 20.73 -9.95 18.66
N ARG A 279 21.09 -11.01 17.92
CA ARG A 279 21.16 -12.40 18.40
C ARG A 279 19.86 -12.96 18.95
N ARG A 280 18.71 -12.45 18.51
CA ARG A 280 17.42 -13.05 18.85
C ARG A 280 17.32 -14.44 18.20
N PRO A 281 16.74 -15.45 18.88
CA PRO A 281 16.65 -16.79 18.34
C PRO A 281 15.80 -16.80 17.05
N PRO A 282 16.31 -17.35 15.93
CA PRO A 282 15.57 -17.44 14.67
C PRO A 282 14.51 -18.54 14.74
N GLY A 283 13.36 -18.28 14.10
CA GLY A 283 12.30 -19.23 13.84
C GLY A 283 12.27 -19.71 12.38
N ARG A 284 11.06 -19.92 11.84
CA ARG A 284 10.85 -20.34 10.45
C ARG A 284 11.49 -19.36 9.46
N GLU A 285 12.22 -19.85 8.47
CA GLU A 285 12.93 -19.08 7.45
C GLU A 285 13.87 -18.01 8.05
N ALA A 286 14.41 -18.30 9.24
CA ALA A 286 15.24 -17.39 10.04
C ALA A 286 14.55 -16.07 10.48
N TYR A 287 13.24 -15.94 10.33
CA TYR A 287 12.50 -14.84 10.90
C TYR A 287 12.36 -14.98 12.41
N PRO A 288 12.34 -13.86 13.17
CA PRO A 288 12.06 -13.90 14.59
C PRO A 288 10.62 -14.34 14.86
N GLY A 289 10.36 -14.91 16.05
CA GLY A 289 9.04 -15.44 16.40
C GLY A 289 7.91 -14.41 16.42
N ASP A 290 8.23 -13.14 16.53
CA ASP A 290 7.30 -12.01 16.58
C ASP A 290 7.07 -11.32 15.21
N VAL A 291 7.53 -11.92 14.09
CA VAL A 291 7.34 -11.31 12.76
C VAL A 291 5.87 -11.16 12.37
N PHE A 292 4.98 -12.03 12.86
CA PHE A 292 3.55 -11.84 12.69
C PHE A 292 3.08 -10.54 13.37
N TYR A 293 3.53 -10.31 14.61
CA TYR A 293 3.19 -9.11 15.37
C TYR A 293 3.77 -7.83 14.72
N LEU A 294 4.92 -7.91 14.07
CA LEU A 294 5.48 -6.81 13.27
C LEU A 294 4.47 -6.21 12.30
N HIS A 295 3.81 -7.05 11.49
CA HIS A 295 2.84 -6.62 10.50
C HIS A 295 1.45 -6.41 11.07
N SER A 296 1.02 -7.20 12.06
CA SER A 296 -0.32 -7.05 12.64
C SER A 296 -0.46 -5.73 13.40
N ARG A 297 0.53 -5.35 14.24
CA ARG A 297 0.50 -4.06 14.95
C ARG A 297 0.57 -2.86 14.00
N LEU A 298 1.19 -3.01 12.82
CA LEU A 298 1.21 -1.99 11.79
C LEU A 298 -0.15 -1.84 11.11
N LEU A 299 -0.68 -2.95 10.58
CA LEU A 299 -1.87 -2.95 9.74
C LEU A 299 -3.18 -2.74 10.53
N GLU A 300 -3.24 -3.18 11.79
CA GLU A 300 -4.40 -2.94 12.66
C GLU A 300 -4.65 -1.45 12.98
N ARG A 301 -3.67 -0.60 12.79
CA ARG A 301 -3.82 0.87 12.90
C ARG A 301 -4.69 1.46 11.80
N SER A 302 -4.80 0.78 10.66
CA SER A 302 -5.70 1.16 9.57
C SER A 302 -7.14 0.77 9.89
N SER A 303 -8.04 1.76 9.87
CA SER A 303 -9.43 1.59 10.28
C SER A 303 -10.32 2.74 9.83
N LYS A 304 -11.64 2.50 9.83
CA LYS A 304 -12.67 3.56 9.73
C LYS A 304 -13.07 3.97 11.14
N MET A 305 -12.88 5.24 11.47
CA MET A 305 -13.24 5.78 12.78
C MET A 305 -14.73 6.01 12.91
N SER A 306 -15.25 5.84 14.12
CA SER A 306 -16.65 6.14 14.45
C SER A 306 -16.94 7.65 14.32
N ALA A 307 -18.22 8.01 14.17
CA ALA A 307 -18.63 9.40 14.10
C ALA A 307 -18.21 10.21 15.34
N ALA A 308 -18.22 9.59 16.52
CA ALA A 308 -17.76 10.19 17.78
C ALA A 308 -16.25 10.55 17.75
N ARG A 309 -15.48 9.89 16.89
CA ARG A 309 -14.04 10.14 16.67
C ARG A 309 -13.78 10.91 15.38
N GLY A 310 -14.77 11.64 14.85
CA GLY A 310 -14.63 12.47 13.67
C GLY A 310 -14.87 11.76 12.33
N GLY A 311 -15.11 10.44 12.31
CA GLY A 311 -15.49 9.70 11.09
C GLY A 311 -14.39 9.57 10.04
N GLY A 312 -13.14 9.90 10.35
CA GLY A 312 -12.00 9.75 9.45
C GLY A 312 -11.68 8.29 9.12
N SER A 313 -10.78 8.06 8.18
CA SER A 313 -10.33 6.71 7.84
C SER A 313 -8.88 6.66 7.44
N LEU A 314 -8.22 5.55 7.74
CA LEU A 314 -6.92 5.18 7.19
C LEU A 314 -7.07 3.82 6.50
N THR A 315 -6.97 3.81 5.18
CA THR A 315 -7.00 2.60 4.36
C THR A 315 -5.58 2.12 4.15
N ALA A 316 -5.32 0.82 4.13
CA ALA A 316 -4.01 0.26 3.86
C ALA A 316 -4.00 -0.63 2.62
N LEU A 317 -3.01 -0.40 1.74
CA LEU A 317 -2.68 -1.27 0.62
C LEU A 317 -1.24 -1.79 0.81
N PRO A 318 -1.04 -2.82 1.62
CA PRO A 318 0.24 -3.50 1.71
C PRO A 318 0.52 -4.28 0.42
N VAL A 319 1.80 -4.30 0.03
CA VAL A 319 2.29 -5.10 -1.08
C VAL A 319 3.16 -6.23 -0.54
N ILE A 320 2.96 -7.44 -1.04
CA ILE A 320 3.82 -8.60 -0.81
C ILE A 320 4.34 -9.11 -2.15
N GLU A 321 5.64 -9.36 -2.22
CA GLU A 321 6.29 -10.00 -3.36
C GLU A 321 6.35 -11.52 -3.11
N THR A 322 5.80 -12.30 -4.05
CA THR A 322 5.92 -13.76 -4.07
C THR A 322 7.06 -14.20 -4.98
N GLN A 323 7.46 -15.47 -4.85
CA GLN A 323 8.38 -16.13 -5.77
C GLN A 323 7.63 -17.30 -6.42
N ALA A 324 7.59 -17.32 -7.75
CA ALA A 324 6.89 -18.33 -8.53
C ALA A 324 5.41 -18.53 -8.11
N GLY A 325 4.73 -17.47 -7.72
CA GLY A 325 3.34 -17.50 -7.30
C GLY A 325 3.07 -18.19 -5.96
N ASP A 326 4.11 -18.50 -5.17
CA ASP A 326 3.93 -19.20 -3.89
C ASP A 326 3.34 -18.28 -2.81
N VAL A 327 2.03 -18.40 -2.63
CA VAL A 327 1.28 -17.70 -1.56
C VAL A 327 1.33 -18.46 -0.23
N SER A 328 1.87 -19.69 -0.21
CA SER A 328 1.97 -20.52 1.00
C SER A 328 3.23 -20.25 1.82
N ALA A 329 4.15 -19.43 1.31
CA ALA A 329 5.34 -18.97 2.01
C ALA A 329 4.99 -18.23 3.32
N TYR A 330 5.96 -18.10 4.22
CA TYR A 330 5.70 -17.67 5.59
C TYR A 330 5.16 -16.24 5.68
N ILE A 331 5.79 -15.27 5.04
CA ILE A 331 5.35 -13.86 5.09
C ILE A 331 4.04 -13.64 4.33
N PRO A 332 3.83 -14.16 3.10
CA PRO A 332 2.54 -14.08 2.42
C PRO A 332 1.37 -14.58 3.27
N THR A 333 1.46 -15.78 3.85
CA THR A 333 0.38 -16.36 4.68
C THR A 333 0.07 -15.51 5.90
N ASN A 334 1.08 -14.95 6.56
CA ASN A 334 0.89 -14.05 7.69
C ASN A 334 0.09 -12.80 7.28
N VAL A 335 0.48 -12.12 6.19
CA VAL A 335 -0.17 -10.88 5.77
C VAL A 335 -1.58 -11.13 5.22
N ILE A 336 -1.81 -12.23 4.49
CA ILE A 336 -3.16 -12.64 4.05
C ILE A 336 -4.10 -12.80 5.26
N SER A 337 -3.60 -13.37 6.37
CA SER A 337 -4.42 -13.58 7.56
C SER A 337 -4.74 -12.28 8.32
N ILE A 338 -3.86 -11.28 8.25
CA ILE A 338 -4.02 -9.97 8.92
C ILE A 338 -4.97 -9.06 8.13
N THR A 339 -4.96 -9.16 6.80
CA THR A 339 -5.71 -8.26 5.91
C THR A 339 -7.18 -8.66 5.72
N ASP A 340 -7.99 -7.74 5.23
CA ASP A 340 -9.42 -7.93 4.98
C ASP A 340 -9.69 -8.49 3.57
N GLY A 341 -8.66 -8.97 2.90
CA GLY A 341 -8.70 -9.56 1.57
C GLY A 341 -7.38 -9.35 0.82
N GLN A 342 -7.33 -9.88 -0.40
CA GLN A 342 -6.16 -9.78 -1.27
C GLN A 342 -6.54 -9.64 -2.74
N ILE A 343 -5.74 -8.87 -3.48
CA ILE A 343 -5.71 -8.79 -4.93
C ILE A 343 -4.48 -9.54 -5.41
N PHE A 344 -4.70 -10.68 -6.06
CA PHE A 344 -3.62 -11.53 -6.57
C PHE A 344 -3.29 -11.17 -8.02
N LEU A 345 -2.05 -10.77 -8.27
CA LEU A 345 -1.52 -10.48 -9.61
C LEU A 345 -0.69 -11.67 -10.09
N GLU A 346 -1.13 -12.28 -11.18
CA GLU A 346 -0.59 -13.53 -11.70
C GLU A 346 0.35 -13.30 -12.89
N THR A 347 1.51 -13.95 -12.87
CA THR A 347 2.55 -13.79 -13.90
C THR A 347 2.08 -14.29 -15.27
N ASP A 348 1.34 -15.39 -15.32
CA ASP A 348 0.84 -15.96 -16.58
C ASP A 348 -0.17 -15.03 -17.26
N LEU A 349 -1.06 -14.41 -16.48
CA LEU A 349 -1.97 -13.38 -17.00
C LEU A 349 -1.22 -12.17 -17.53
N PHE A 350 -0.19 -11.72 -16.79
CA PHE A 350 0.64 -10.58 -17.21
C PHE A 350 1.36 -10.86 -18.53
N ASN A 351 1.95 -12.04 -18.67
CA ASN A 351 2.69 -12.46 -19.86
C ASN A 351 1.77 -12.70 -21.07
N SER A 352 0.52 -13.14 -20.82
CA SER A 352 -0.51 -13.25 -21.89
C SER A 352 -1.12 -11.92 -22.32
N GLY A 353 -0.65 -10.80 -21.75
CA GLY A 353 -1.11 -9.45 -22.12
C GLY A 353 -2.41 -9.01 -21.43
N ILE A 354 -2.86 -9.73 -20.40
CA ILE A 354 -3.99 -9.32 -19.55
C ILE A 354 -3.44 -8.40 -18.46
N ARG A 355 -3.68 -7.09 -18.60
CA ARG A 355 -3.18 -6.06 -17.69
C ARG A 355 -4.30 -5.09 -17.31
N PRO A 356 -4.58 -4.88 -16.02
CA PRO A 356 -3.92 -5.47 -14.83
C PRO A 356 -4.11 -6.99 -14.75
N ALA A 357 -3.08 -7.71 -14.30
CA ALA A 357 -3.03 -9.16 -14.28
C ALA A 357 -3.78 -9.77 -13.08
N VAL A 358 -4.97 -9.28 -12.78
CA VAL A 358 -5.76 -9.67 -11.61
C VAL A 358 -6.36 -11.06 -11.80
N ASN A 359 -5.95 -12.00 -10.95
CA ASN A 359 -6.62 -13.30 -10.86
C ASN A 359 -7.88 -13.17 -10.00
N VAL A 360 -9.04 -13.09 -10.65
CA VAL A 360 -10.35 -12.90 -9.99
C VAL A 360 -10.74 -14.08 -9.10
N GLY A 361 -10.25 -15.30 -9.42
CA GLY A 361 -10.54 -16.50 -8.63
C GLY A 361 -9.84 -16.53 -7.28
N LEU A 362 -8.59 -16.07 -7.23
CA LEU A 362 -7.77 -16.03 -6.01
C LEU A 362 -7.92 -14.72 -5.23
N SER A 363 -8.50 -13.69 -5.86
CA SER A 363 -8.71 -12.39 -5.24
C SER A 363 -10.02 -12.33 -4.47
N VAL A 364 -9.96 -11.80 -3.26
CA VAL A 364 -11.10 -11.73 -2.33
C VAL A 364 -11.10 -10.38 -1.60
N SER A 365 -12.25 -9.75 -1.49
CA SER A 365 -12.49 -8.66 -0.54
C SER A 365 -13.52 -9.11 0.49
N ARG A 366 -13.16 -9.12 1.78
CA ARG A 366 -14.09 -9.50 2.87
C ARG A 366 -15.13 -8.42 3.15
N VAL A 367 -14.83 -7.17 2.81
CA VAL A 367 -15.79 -6.04 2.84
C VAL A 367 -16.72 -6.11 1.63
N GLY A 368 -16.15 -6.40 0.46
CA GLY A 368 -16.86 -6.63 -0.78
C GLY A 368 -17.79 -5.48 -1.17
N PHE A 369 -18.91 -5.82 -1.77
CA PHE A 369 -19.88 -4.84 -2.28
C PHE A 369 -20.60 -4.01 -1.22
N SER A 370 -20.38 -4.23 0.09
CA SER A 370 -20.88 -3.32 1.14
C SER A 370 -20.24 -1.93 1.05
N ALA A 371 -19.03 -1.84 0.52
CA ALA A 371 -18.31 -0.59 0.29
C ALA A 371 -18.34 -0.11 -1.17
N ALA A 372 -19.14 -0.73 -2.04
CA ALA A 372 -19.24 -0.34 -3.45
C ALA A 372 -20.37 0.65 -3.69
N ILE A 373 -20.22 1.52 -4.71
CA ILE A 373 -21.30 2.31 -5.26
C ILE A 373 -22.35 1.36 -5.85
N LYS A 374 -23.65 1.61 -5.59
CA LYS A 374 -24.71 0.70 -6.03
C LYS A 374 -24.71 0.43 -7.52
N ALA A 375 -24.42 1.43 -8.35
CA ALA A 375 -24.35 1.28 -9.81
C ALA A 375 -23.23 0.29 -10.21
N VAL A 376 -22.02 0.42 -9.61
CA VAL A 376 -20.91 -0.48 -9.86
C VAL A 376 -21.23 -1.90 -9.39
N LYS A 377 -21.87 -2.03 -8.22
CA LYS A 377 -22.34 -3.33 -7.70
C LYS A 377 -23.31 -4.00 -8.66
N GLN A 378 -24.26 -3.24 -9.25
CA GLN A 378 -25.29 -3.79 -10.14
C GLN A 378 -24.72 -4.37 -11.43
N VAL A 379 -23.63 -3.79 -11.96
CA VAL A 379 -22.95 -4.31 -13.16
C VAL A 379 -21.87 -5.35 -12.83
N GLY A 380 -21.19 -5.19 -11.68
CA GLY A 380 -20.08 -6.06 -11.28
C GLY A 380 -20.50 -7.39 -10.67
N SER A 381 -21.71 -7.49 -10.09
CA SER A 381 -22.16 -8.69 -9.40
C SER A 381 -22.25 -9.94 -10.29
N THR A 382 -22.63 -9.77 -11.55
CA THR A 382 -22.69 -10.85 -12.55
C THR A 382 -21.35 -11.13 -13.21
N LEU A 383 -20.51 -10.11 -13.34
CA LEU A 383 -19.23 -10.17 -14.06
C LEU A 383 -18.28 -11.24 -13.49
N LYS A 384 -18.20 -11.36 -12.16
CA LYS A 384 -17.34 -12.35 -11.51
C LYS A 384 -17.80 -13.79 -11.84
N LEU A 385 -19.10 -14.01 -11.88
CA LEU A 385 -19.70 -15.30 -12.23
C LEU A 385 -19.47 -15.62 -13.73
N ASP A 386 -19.73 -14.65 -14.60
CA ASP A 386 -19.55 -14.80 -16.05
C ASP A 386 -18.09 -15.15 -16.41
N LEU A 387 -17.12 -14.50 -15.75
CA LEU A 387 -15.69 -14.80 -15.94
C LEU A 387 -15.27 -16.15 -15.35
N ALA A 388 -15.86 -16.57 -14.23
CA ALA A 388 -15.60 -17.90 -13.68
C ALA A 388 -16.10 -19.01 -14.64
N GLN A 389 -17.33 -18.87 -15.12
CA GLN A 389 -17.90 -19.78 -16.13
C GLN A 389 -17.06 -19.79 -17.42
N TYR A 390 -16.66 -18.62 -17.90
CA TYR A 390 -15.78 -18.53 -19.07
C TYR A 390 -14.48 -19.32 -18.88
N ARG A 391 -13.81 -19.20 -17.74
CA ARG A 391 -12.56 -19.93 -17.47
C ARG A 391 -12.74 -21.43 -17.49
N GLU A 392 -13.81 -21.93 -16.87
CA GLU A 392 -14.14 -23.36 -16.89
C GLU A 392 -14.41 -23.84 -18.30
N LEU A 393 -15.25 -23.14 -19.06
CA LEU A 393 -15.57 -23.48 -20.43
C LEU A 393 -14.37 -23.37 -21.38
N ALA A 394 -13.51 -22.38 -21.19
CA ALA A 394 -12.30 -22.21 -21.99
C ALA A 394 -11.31 -23.37 -21.78
N ALA A 395 -11.20 -23.90 -20.57
CA ALA A 395 -10.40 -25.09 -20.29
C ALA A 395 -10.97 -26.32 -21.01
N PHE A 396 -12.29 -26.52 -21.01
CA PHE A 396 -12.94 -27.62 -21.75
C PHE A 396 -12.83 -27.47 -23.26
N ALA A 397 -12.96 -26.25 -23.78
CA ALA A 397 -12.88 -25.96 -25.21
C ALA A 397 -11.53 -26.34 -25.85
N GLN A 398 -10.46 -26.43 -25.07
CA GLN A 398 -9.15 -26.90 -25.55
C GLN A 398 -9.14 -28.40 -25.90
N PHE A 399 -10.07 -29.17 -25.36
CA PHE A 399 -10.12 -30.64 -25.51
C PHE A 399 -11.27 -31.15 -26.41
N GLY A 400 -12.23 -30.29 -26.81
CA GLY A 400 -13.42 -30.68 -27.57
C GLY A 400 -13.66 -29.85 -28.81
N SER A 401 -14.01 -30.48 -29.93
CA SER A 401 -14.24 -29.81 -31.21
C SER A 401 -15.69 -29.34 -31.44
N ASP A 402 -16.69 -29.94 -30.79
CA ASP A 402 -18.10 -29.63 -31.01
C ASP A 402 -18.73 -29.04 -29.74
N LEU A 403 -18.81 -27.72 -29.72
CA LEU A 403 -19.48 -26.96 -28.65
C LEU A 403 -20.90 -26.61 -29.08
N ASP A 404 -21.86 -26.75 -28.18
CA ASP A 404 -23.22 -26.30 -28.43
C ASP A 404 -23.30 -24.76 -28.58
N PRO A 405 -24.31 -24.22 -29.27
CA PRO A 405 -24.41 -22.78 -29.55
C PRO A 405 -24.46 -21.90 -28.29
N LEU A 406 -24.99 -22.40 -27.18
CA LEU A 406 -25.07 -21.66 -25.92
C LEU A 406 -23.67 -21.52 -25.28
N THR A 407 -22.94 -22.62 -25.21
CA THR A 407 -21.55 -22.65 -24.74
C THR A 407 -20.65 -21.75 -25.60
N GLN A 408 -20.81 -21.80 -26.93
CA GLN A 408 -20.07 -20.90 -27.83
C GLN A 408 -20.37 -19.44 -27.57
N LYS A 409 -21.63 -19.08 -27.31
CA LYS A 409 -22.03 -17.71 -26.96
C LYS A 409 -21.40 -17.26 -25.64
N GLN A 410 -21.37 -18.11 -24.63
CA GLN A 410 -20.74 -17.81 -23.33
C GLN A 410 -19.23 -17.63 -23.47
N LEU A 411 -18.55 -18.46 -24.28
CA LEU A 411 -17.13 -18.31 -24.58
C LEU A 411 -16.83 -16.98 -25.30
N ASN A 412 -17.62 -16.67 -26.32
CA ASN A 412 -17.50 -15.42 -27.07
C ASN A 412 -17.67 -14.20 -26.19
N ARG A 413 -18.67 -14.21 -25.28
CA ARG A 413 -18.88 -13.13 -24.31
C ARG A 413 -17.73 -13.04 -23.31
N GLY A 414 -17.27 -14.15 -22.75
CA GLY A 414 -16.16 -14.18 -21.80
C GLY A 414 -14.85 -13.65 -22.38
N GLN A 415 -14.56 -13.94 -23.66
CA GLN A 415 -13.39 -13.37 -24.34
C GLN A 415 -13.48 -11.83 -24.43
N ARG A 416 -14.65 -11.29 -24.75
CA ARG A 416 -14.87 -9.84 -24.85
C ARG A 416 -14.83 -9.16 -23.50
N LEU A 417 -15.40 -9.78 -22.47
CA LEU A 417 -15.31 -9.29 -21.09
C LEU A 417 -13.87 -9.29 -20.58
N THR A 418 -13.08 -10.30 -20.93
CA THR A 418 -11.65 -10.35 -20.58
C THR A 418 -10.88 -9.23 -21.26
N GLU A 419 -11.14 -8.98 -22.55
CA GLU A 419 -10.51 -7.86 -23.28
C GLU A 419 -10.95 -6.51 -22.71
N LEU A 420 -12.23 -6.36 -22.39
CA LEU A 420 -12.79 -5.15 -21.80
C LEU A 420 -12.14 -4.77 -20.46
N LEU A 421 -11.75 -5.75 -19.66
CA LEU A 421 -11.12 -5.52 -18.36
C LEU A 421 -9.66 -5.08 -18.46
N LYS A 422 -9.03 -5.20 -19.63
CA LYS A 422 -7.70 -4.65 -19.84
C LYS A 422 -7.74 -3.13 -19.76
N GLN A 423 -6.72 -2.56 -19.15
CA GLN A 423 -6.62 -1.11 -18.95
C GLN A 423 -5.15 -0.68 -18.99
N PRO A 424 -4.79 0.37 -19.74
CA PRO A 424 -3.44 0.92 -19.74
C PRO A 424 -3.07 1.47 -18.37
N GLN A 425 -1.78 1.47 -18.07
CA GLN A 425 -1.25 2.08 -16.86
C GLN A 425 -1.45 3.60 -16.87
N PHE A 426 -1.66 4.18 -15.71
CA PHE A 426 -1.78 5.63 -15.47
C PHE A 426 -2.98 6.27 -16.19
N GLN A 427 -3.99 5.46 -16.49
CA GLN A 427 -5.25 5.90 -17.06
C GLN A 427 -6.44 5.35 -16.25
N PRO A 428 -6.57 5.75 -14.99
CA PRO A 428 -7.69 5.33 -14.17
C PRO A 428 -9.00 5.90 -14.70
N LEU A 429 -10.07 5.13 -14.58
CA LEU A 429 -11.41 5.48 -15.03
C LEU A 429 -12.29 5.90 -13.85
N THR A 430 -13.15 6.87 -14.08
CA THR A 430 -14.19 7.24 -13.11
C THR A 430 -15.18 6.09 -12.94
N TRP A 431 -15.84 6.01 -11.79
CA TRP A 431 -16.83 4.94 -11.56
C TRP A 431 -18.02 5.00 -12.53
N GLN A 432 -18.35 6.19 -13.07
CA GLN A 432 -19.36 6.35 -14.11
C GLN A 432 -18.93 5.66 -15.40
N GLN A 433 -17.70 5.96 -15.88
CA GLN A 433 -17.13 5.33 -17.07
C GLN A 433 -17.06 3.81 -16.92
N GLN A 434 -16.59 3.32 -15.76
CA GLN A 434 -16.57 1.89 -15.45
C GLN A 434 -17.98 1.29 -15.49
N THR A 435 -18.97 1.94 -14.89
CA THR A 435 -20.36 1.47 -14.89
C THR A 435 -20.91 1.36 -16.31
N ILE A 436 -20.70 2.38 -17.15
CA ILE A 436 -21.19 2.45 -18.53
C ILE A 436 -20.61 1.32 -19.38
N ILE A 437 -19.28 1.16 -19.36
CA ILE A 437 -18.64 0.14 -20.21
C ILE A 437 -18.90 -1.29 -19.72
N LEU A 438 -18.95 -1.51 -18.42
CA LEU A 438 -19.30 -2.82 -17.87
C LEU A 438 -20.79 -3.16 -18.10
N PHE A 439 -21.68 -2.18 -18.12
CA PHE A 439 -23.07 -2.36 -18.53
C PHE A 439 -23.13 -2.81 -19.99
N ALA A 440 -22.36 -2.19 -20.90
CA ALA A 440 -22.31 -2.62 -22.31
C ALA A 440 -21.86 -4.08 -22.42
N GLY A 441 -20.79 -4.47 -21.72
CA GLY A 441 -20.26 -5.83 -21.74
C GLY A 441 -21.22 -6.87 -21.18
N THR A 442 -21.77 -6.62 -19.99
CA THR A 442 -22.66 -7.58 -19.29
C THR A 442 -24.04 -7.72 -19.96
N GLN A 443 -24.54 -6.67 -20.61
CA GLN A 443 -25.80 -6.71 -21.36
C GLN A 443 -25.65 -7.23 -22.81
N GLY A 444 -24.44 -7.61 -23.24
CA GLY A 444 -24.18 -8.25 -24.54
C GLY A 444 -24.09 -7.33 -25.73
N TYR A 445 -23.96 -6.02 -25.54
CA TYR A 445 -23.75 -5.07 -26.64
C TYR A 445 -22.42 -5.24 -27.37
N LEU A 446 -21.48 -5.99 -26.80
CA LEU A 446 -20.18 -6.30 -27.40
C LEU A 446 -20.16 -7.63 -28.15
N ASP A 447 -21.20 -8.46 -28.05
CA ASP A 447 -21.21 -9.83 -28.57
C ASP A 447 -21.03 -9.90 -30.10
N GLU A 448 -21.46 -8.88 -30.84
CA GLU A 448 -21.36 -8.80 -32.31
C GLU A 448 -19.99 -8.30 -32.81
N PHE A 449 -19.19 -7.67 -31.97
CA PHE A 449 -17.90 -7.08 -32.38
C PHE A 449 -16.74 -8.06 -32.23
N LYS A 450 -15.68 -7.90 -33.03
CA LYS A 450 -14.44 -8.67 -32.86
C LYS A 450 -13.70 -8.21 -31.59
N VAL A 451 -12.94 -9.11 -31.00
CA VAL A 451 -12.13 -8.80 -29.80
C VAL A 451 -11.18 -7.61 -30.05
N ALA A 452 -10.61 -7.53 -31.26
CA ALA A 452 -9.72 -6.42 -31.64
C ALA A 452 -10.40 -5.03 -31.65
N ASP A 453 -11.72 -4.98 -31.82
CA ASP A 453 -12.47 -3.73 -31.92
C ASP A 453 -12.95 -3.22 -30.56
N ILE A 454 -12.84 -4.02 -29.49
CA ILE A 454 -13.38 -3.71 -28.16
C ILE A 454 -12.76 -2.43 -27.60
N ARG A 455 -11.45 -2.22 -27.79
CA ARG A 455 -10.77 -1.01 -27.32
C ARG A 455 -11.27 0.25 -28.03
N ALA A 456 -11.42 0.19 -29.35
CA ALA A 456 -11.96 1.29 -30.13
C ALA A 456 -13.42 1.59 -29.75
N PHE A 457 -14.22 0.55 -29.50
CA PHE A 457 -15.59 0.69 -28.99
C PHE A 457 -15.58 1.42 -27.63
N GLU A 458 -14.74 1.02 -26.70
CA GLU A 458 -14.63 1.62 -25.37
C GLU A 458 -14.28 3.12 -25.47
N ASP A 459 -13.23 3.46 -26.22
CA ASP A 459 -12.74 4.84 -26.35
C ASP A 459 -13.79 5.75 -27.04
N GLY A 460 -14.51 5.22 -28.02
CA GLY A 460 -15.62 5.93 -28.68
C GLY A 460 -16.84 6.08 -27.79
N LEU A 461 -17.17 5.05 -27.00
CA LEU A 461 -18.30 5.09 -26.08
C LEU A 461 -18.14 6.20 -25.04
N TYR A 462 -16.97 6.37 -24.48
CA TYR A 462 -16.73 7.45 -23.52
C TYR A 462 -16.95 8.83 -24.14
N LYS A 463 -16.45 9.06 -25.36
CA LYS A 463 -16.67 10.30 -26.10
C LYS A 463 -18.15 10.56 -26.40
N TYR A 464 -18.88 9.50 -26.81
CA TYR A 464 -20.31 9.59 -27.06
C TYR A 464 -21.09 9.98 -25.81
N PHE A 465 -20.77 9.35 -24.66
CA PHE A 465 -21.45 9.69 -23.40
C PHE A 465 -21.10 11.09 -22.91
N ASP A 466 -19.86 11.51 -23.02
CA ASP A 466 -19.43 12.86 -22.61
C ASP A 466 -20.07 13.97 -23.45
N THR A 467 -20.34 13.71 -24.74
CA THR A 467 -20.90 14.71 -25.67
C THR A 467 -22.39 14.64 -25.79
N ALA A 468 -22.95 13.46 -26.13
CA ALA A 468 -24.36 13.30 -26.47
C ALA A 468 -25.25 12.87 -25.28
N GLN A 469 -24.65 12.28 -24.24
CA GLN A 469 -25.40 11.68 -23.11
C GLN A 469 -24.98 12.26 -21.75
N SER A 470 -24.46 13.48 -21.72
CA SER A 470 -23.98 14.12 -20.48
C SER A 470 -25.06 14.20 -19.38
N ALA A 471 -26.32 14.45 -19.77
CA ALA A 471 -27.46 14.45 -18.84
C ALA A 471 -27.69 13.09 -18.16
N LEU A 472 -27.40 11.97 -18.86
CA LEU A 472 -27.52 10.63 -18.31
C LEU A 472 -26.37 10.34 -17.32
N ILE A 473 -25.16 10.84 -17.59
CA ILE A 473 -24.04 10.79 -16.64
C ILE A 473 -24.39 11.57 -15.37
N ASP A 474 -25.00 12.74 -15.49
CA ASP A 474 -25.43 13.54 -14.35
C ASP A 474 -26.51 12.84 -13.52
N ASP A 475 -27.50 12.22 -14.17
CA ASP A 475 -28.53 11.42 -13.52
C ASP A 475 -27.91 10.24 -12.75
N LEU A 476 -26.99 9.51 -13.39
CA LEU A 476 -26.28 8.40 -12.76
C LEU A 476 -25.45 8.88 -11.56
N THR A 477 -24.78 10.03 -11.69
CA THR A 477 -23.95 10.63 -10.64
C THR A 477 -24.78 11.05 -9.42
N LYS A 478 -25.97 11.61 -9.63
CA LYS A 478 -26.90 12.01 -8.56
C LYS A 478 -27.50 10.80 -7.86
N LYS A 479 -27.98 9.82 -8.62
CA LYS A 479 -28.67 8.63 -8.09
C LYS A 479 -27.71 7.59 -7.51
N LYS A 480 -26.49 7.49 -8.03
CA LYS A 480 -25.46 6.48 -7.69
C LYS A 480 -25.95 5.03 -7.82
N GLN A 481 -27.02 4.81 -8.58
CA GLN A 481 -27.63 3.50 -8.83
C GLN A 481 -28.27 3.48 -10.23
N ILE A 482 -28.42 2.29 -10.79
CA ILE A 482 -29.14 2.05 -12.04
C ILE A 482 -30.57 1.65 -11.65
N ASP A 483 -31.48 2.63 -11.56
CA ASP A 483 -32.92 2.39 -11.45
C ASP A 483 -33.54 2.10 -12.83
N ASP A 484 -34.84 1.83 -12.89
CA ASP A 484 -35.51 1.44 -14.13
C ASP A 484 -35.47 2.55 -15.19
N ASP A 485 -35.53 3.83 -14.79
CA ASP A 485 -35.43 4.98 -15.68
C ASP A 485 -34.01 5.10 -16.28
N VAL A 486 -32.97 5.08 -15.42
CA VAL A 486 -31.58 5.09 -15.85
C VAL A 486 -31.27 3.87 -16.71
N ARG A 487 -31.80 2.69 -16.36
CA ARG A 487 -31.61 1.46 -17.12
C ARG A 487 -32.19 1.58 -18.54
N ALA A 488 -33.42 2.09 -18.66
CA ALA A 488 -34.06 2.29 -19.96
C ALA A 488 -33.27 3.27 -20.84
N LYS A 489 -32.79 4.38 -20.26
CA LYS A 489 -31.96 5.37 -20.95
C LYS A 489 -30.60 4.79 -21.37
N LEU A 490 -29.95 4.01 -20.49
CA LEU A 490 -28.71 3.30 -20.83
C LEU A 490 -28.91 2.33 -21.99
N HIS A 491 -29.99 1.53 -21.97
CA HIS A 491 -30.29 0.62 -23.07
C HIS A 491 -30.52 1.36 -24.40
N ALA A 492 -31.23 2.50 -24.37
CA ALA A 492 -31.46 3.31 -25.57
C ALA A 492 -30.13 3.87 -26.12
N ALA A 493 -29.32 4.49 -25.27
CA ALA A 493 -28.01 5.05 -25.63
C ALA A 493 -27.04 3.97 -26.16
N MET A 494 -27.02 2.79 -25.52
CA MET A 494 -26.16 1.68 -25.98
C MET A 494 -26.58 1.14 -27.34
N LYS A 495 -27.88 1.00 -27.59
CA LYS A 495 -28.38 0.55 -28.92
C LYS A 495 -28.00 1.54 -30.02
N GLU A 496 -28.19 2.83 -29.77
CA GLU A 496 -27.84 3.89 -30.72
C GLU A 496 -26.33 3.88 -31.00
N TYR A 497 -25.50 3.87 -29.94
CA TYR A 497 -24.06 3.86 -30.10
C TYR A 497 -23.54 2.61 -30.81
N ALA A 498 -24.01 1.42 -30.45
CA ALA A 498 -23.59 0.16 -31.08
C ALA A 498 -23.94 0.13 -32.57
N ALA A 499 -25.12 0.67 -32.96
CA ALA A 499 -25.49 0.79 -34.37
C ALA A 499 -24.58 1.76 -35.15
N ASN A 500 -24.27 2.92 -34.57
CA ASN A 500 -23.36 3.90 -35.16
C ASN A 500 -21.94 3.33 -35.31
N PHE A 501 -21.41 2.71 -34.29
CA PHE A 501 -20.08 2.10 -34.32
C PHE A 501 -19.97 0.97 -35.35
N LYS A 502 -21.04 0.16 -35.52
CA LYS A 502 -21.10 -0.88 -36.54
C LYS A 502 -21.07 -0.27 -37.97
N ALA A 503 -21.78 0.85 -38.18
CA ALA A 503 -21.76 1.57 -39.46
C ALA A 503 -20.38 2.18 -39.76
N GLU A 504 -19.70 2.75 -38.73
CA GLU A 504 -18.34 3.27 -38.88
C GLU A 504 -17.34 2.16 -39.25
N LEU A 505 -17.41 0.98 -38.59
CA LEU A 505 -16.56 -0.16 -38.92
C LEU A 505 -16.80 -0.65 -40.38
N ALA A 506 -18.06 -0.70 -40.85
CA ALA A 506 -18.40 -1.09 -42.21
C ALA A 506 -17.83 -0.08 -43.22
N ALA A 507 -17.95 1.21 -42.96
CA ALA A 507 -17.38 2.26 -43.81
C ALA A 507 -15.84 2.21 -43.85
N ALA A 508 -15.17 1.93 -42.71
CA ALA A 508 -13.72 1.81 -42.66
C ALA A 508 -13.18 0.55 -43.35
N SER A 509 -13.97 -0.53 -43.41
CA SER A 509 -13.60 -1.78 -44.09
C SER A 509 -13.87 -1.80 -45.60
N GLY A 510 -14.46 -0.74 -46.14
CA GLY A 510 -14.70 -0.60 -47.59
C GLY A 510 -15.81 -1.51 -48.14
N GLN A 511 -16.71 -1.97 -47.28
CA GLN A 511 -17.90 -2.75 -47.65
C GLN A 511 -19.18 -1.95 -47.55
#